data_5886f132914057b5fd675e5c17d2f53f
#
_entry.id   5886f132914057b5fd675e5c17d2f53f
#
_cell.length_a   1.000
_cell.length_b   1.000
_cell.length_c   1.000
_cell.angle_alpha   90.00
_cell.angle_beta   90.00
_cell.angle_gamma   90.00
#
_symmetry.space_group_name_H-M   'P 1'
#
loop_
_entity.id
_entity.type
_entity.pdbx_description
1 polymer ?
#
loop_
_entity_poly.entity_id
_entity_poly.type
_entity_poly.pdbx_seq_one_letter_code
_entity_poly.pdbx_strand_id
1 'polypeptide(L)'
;MKENIKDLFKKTFGVEPNSICEIAAHGSSRKYFRCQTEVVKVLAAYNGDKKENLAFIDFAKQLKAKGINVPAIIAVDEEKDIYLLEDLGNTTLFDFISSASENEILDIYSKIVRTLPKIQIEAGKGFDFTNAYPRKAFDLQSLQWDLNYFKYYFLKLADIPFNEQELENDFEVLENYLLNCNCDFLLYRDFQSRNIMLKDNYEIFFIDFQGARKGALQYDIASLLYDAKANLSPQTREKLLAIYIEKKKKYIDIN
;
A
#
# COMPACT_ATOMS: atom_id res chain seq x y z
N MET A 1 1.73 -3.71 -26.63
CA MET A 1 2.19 -3.62 -25.23
C MET A 1 3.58 -4.20 -25.01
N LYS A 2 3.81 -5.50 -25.25
CA LYS A 2 5.16 -6.09 -25.03
C LYS A 2 6.25 -5.42 -25.88
N GLU A 3 5.95 -5.01 -27.11
CA GLU A 3 6.90 -4.30 -27.96
C GLU A 3 7.28 -2.94 -27.35
N ASN A 4 6.29 -2.17 -26.86
CA ASN A 4 6.56 -0.90 -26.20
C ASN A 4 7.40 -1.06 -24.92
N ILE A 5 7.19 -2.15 -24.17
CA ILE A 5 8.02 -2.50 -23.00
C ILE A 5 9.46 -2.79 -23.43
N LYS A 6 9.62 -3.56 -24.52
CA LYS A 6 10.93 -3.89 -25.12
C LYS A 6 11.68 -2.63 -25.55
N ASP A 7 10.97 -1.70 -26.21
CA ASP A 7 11.53 -0.41 -26.64
C ASP A 7 12.03 0.41 -25.44
N LEU A 8 11.19 0.55 -24.40
CA LEU A 8 11.56 1.29 -23.20
C LEU A 8 12.75 0.64 -22.48
N PHE A 9 12.75 -0.68 -22.36
CA PHE A 9 13.84 -1.44 -21.77
C PHE A 9 15.14 -1.22 -22.56
N LYS A 10 15.11 -1.36 -23.89
CA LYS A 10 16.26 -1.14 -24.77
C LYS A 10 16.78 0.30 -24.69
N LYS A 11 15.88 1.29 -24.67
CA LYS A 11 16.24 2.71 -24.49
C LYS A 11 16.95 2.95 -23.15
N THR A 12 16.54 2.24 -22.09
CA THR A 12 17.05 2.43 -20.74
C THR A 12 18.39 1.72 -20.52
N PHE A 13 18.54 0.49 -21.00
CA PHE A 13 19.69 -0.37 -20.70
C PHE A 13 20.64 -0.61 -21.88
N GLY A 14 20.30 -0.13 -23.09
CA GLY A 14 21.09 -0.32 -24.31
C GLY A 14 21.01 -1.71 -24.92
N VAL A 15 20.29 -2.64 -24.30
CA VAL A 15 20.13 -4.03 -24.74
C VAL A 15 18.67 -4.44 -24.71
N GLU A 16 18.30 -5.44 -25.50
CA GLU A 16 16.95 -6.01 -25.46
C GLU A 16 16.81 -7.01 -24.31
N PRO A 17 15.61 -7.13 -23.71
CA PRO A 17 15.39 -8.16 -22.69
C PRO A 17 15.35 -9.55 -23.34
N ASN A 18 15.97 -10.55 -22.70
CA ASN A 18 15.94 -11.94 -23.15
C ASN A 18 14.54 -12.55 -22.96
N SER A 19 13.81 -12.06 -21.94
CA SER A 19 12.43 -12.48 -21.68
C SER A 19 11.56 -11.35 -21.15
N ILE A 20 10.25 -11.39 -21.49
CA ILE A 20 9.19 -10.52 -20.96
C ILE A 20 8.03 -11.43 -20.54
N CYS A 21 7.93 -11.72 -19.26
CA CYS A 21 6.93 -12.60 -18.67
C CYS A 21 5.88 -11.79 -17.90
N GLU A 22 4.61 -11.97 -18.22
CA GLU A 22 3.50 -11.36 -17.48
C GLU A 22 3.41 -12.00 -16.08
N ILE A 23 3.26 -11.15 -15.05
CA ILE A 23 3.02 -11.57 -13.68
C ILE A 23 1.52 -11.49 -13.43
N ALA A 24 0.95 -12.54 -12.84
CA ALA A 24 -0.47 -12.54 -12.49
C ALA A 24 -0.78 -11.37 -11.55
N ALA A 25 -1.70 -10.50 -11.97
CA ALA A 25 -2.18 -9.41 -11.15
C ALA A 25 -3.33 -9.89 -10.26
N HIS A 26 -3.34 -9.46 -8.99
CA HIS A 26 -4.43 -9.73 -8.07
C HIS A 26 -5.19 -8.43 -7.78
N GLY A 27 -6.39 -8.28 -8.38
CA GLY A 27 -7.35 -7.24 -8.02
C GLY A 27 -7.14 -5.84 -8.61
N SER A 28 -6.23 -5.65 -9.57
CA SER A 28 -5.98 -4.37 -10.24
C SER A 28 -6.05 -4.51 -11.76
N SER A 29 -6.44 -3.44 -12.46
CA SER A 29 -6.34 -3.34 -13.92
C SER A 29 -4.89 -3.16 -14.41
N ARG A 30 -3.97 -2.83 -13.52
CA ARG A 30 -2.55 -2.66 -13.80
C ARG A 30 -1.91 -4.01 -14.13
N LYS A 31 -1.14 -4.05 -15.22
CA LYS A 31 -0.43 -5.25 -15.65
C LYS A 31 1.06 -5.10 -15.36
N TYR A 32 1.64 -6.16 -14.83
CA TYR A 32 3.06 -6.22 -14.55
C TYR A 32 3.75 -7.27 -15.43
N PHE A 33 4.94 -6.93 -15.91
CA PHE A 33 5.78 -7.81 -16.72
C PHE A 33 7.19 -7.83 -16.14
N ARG A 34 7.71 -9.00 -15.87
CA ARG A 34 9.11 -9.17 -15.49
C ARG A 34 9.96 -9.21 -16.74
N CYS A 35 10.88 -8.27 -16.87
CA CYS A 35 11.81 -8.12 -17.97
C CYS A 35 13.21 -8.43 -17.47
N GLN A 36 13.93 -9.33 -18.15
CA GLN A 36 15.24 -9.74 -17.69
C GLN A 36 16.21 -10.03 -18.81
N THR A 37 17.49 -9.74 -18.54
CA THR A 37 18.68 -10.25 -19.24
C THR A 37 19.46 -11.14 -18.28
N GLU A 38 20.70 -11.50 -18.59
CA GLU A 38 21.59 -12.20 -17.65
C GLU A 38 21.98 -11.34 -16.44
N VAL A 39 22.01 -10.00 -16.60
CA VAL A 39 22.52 -9.07 -15.57
C VAL A 39 21.48 -8.06 -15.08
N VAL A 40 20.40 -7.84 -15.81
CA VAL A 40 19.35 -6.88 -15.46
C VAL A 40 18.03 -7.60 -15.25
N LYS A 41 17.37 -7.29 -14.14
CA LYS A 41 16.02 -7.79 -13.81
C LYS A 41 15.19 -6.65 -13.26
N VAL A 42 14.07 -6.34 -13.94
CA VAL A 42 13.18 -5.22 -13.61
C VAL A 42 11.73 -5.62 -13.87
N LEU A 43 10.81 -4.88 -13.25
CA LEU A 43 9.39 -4.95 -13.60
C LEU A 43 9.04 -3.82 -14.56
N ALA A 44 8.23 -4.11 -15.57
CA ALA A 44 7.51 -3.13 -16.36
C ALA A 44 6.05 -3.12 -15.90
N ALA A 45 5.52 -1.95 -15.60
CA ALA A 45 4.11 -1.77 -15.28
C ALA A 45 3.41 -1.02 -16.42
N TYR A 46 2.21 -1.46 -16.74
CA TYR A 46 1.29 -0.79 -17.66
C TYR A 46 -0.05 -0.55 -16.96
N ASN A 47 -0.55 0.66 -17.03
CA ASN A 47 -1.89 1.00 -16.57
C ASN A 47 -2.43 2.18 -17.40
N GLY A 48 -3.62 2.03 -18.00
CA GLY A 48 -4.26 3.08 -18.79
C GLY A 48 -4.78 4.27 -17.98
N ASP A 49 -4.86 4.17 -16.64
CA ASP A 49 -5.19 5.30 -15.78
C ASP A 49 -3.95 6.17 -15.52
N LYS A 50 -3.83 7.24 -16.32
CA LYS A 50 -2.70 8.19 -16.23
C LYS A 50 -2.60 8.88 -14.89
N LYS A 51 -3.72 9.16 -14.22
CA LYS A 51 -3.71 9.82 -12.91
C LYS A 51 -3.17 8.90 -11.83
N GLU A 52 -3.57 7.64 -11.87
CA GLU A 52 -3.03 6.63 -10.96
C GLU A 52 -1.55 6.35 -11.21
N ASN A 53 -1.10 6.33 -12.48
CA ASN A 53 0.33 6.21 -12.81
C ASN A 53 1.13 7.40 -12.27
N LEU A 54 0.62 8.61 -12.45
CA LEU A 54 1.28 9.82 -11.95
C LEU A 54 1.39 9.79 -10.43
N ALA A 55 0.32 9.41 -9.73
CA ALA A 55 0.34 9.25 -8.27
C ALA A 55 1.38 8.22 -7.83
N PHE A 56 1.43 7.04 -8.48
CA PHE A 56 2.40 6.00 -8.16
C PHE A 56 3.85 6.48 -8.35
N ILE A 57 4.16 7.07 -9.50
CA ILE A 57 5.51 7.52 -9.84
C ILE A 57 5.99 8.64 -8.91
N ASP A 58 5.12 9.62 -8.65
CA ASP A 58 5.43 10.75 -7.79
C ASP A 58 5.63 10.29 -6.33
N PHE A 59 4.70 9.52 -5.79
CA PHE A 59 4.78 9.02 -4.41
C PHE A 59 5.96 8.08 -4.20
N ALA A 60 6.30 7.23 -5.19
CA ALA A 60 7.52 6.42 -5.12
C ALA A 60 8.77 7.30 -4.93
N LYS A 61 8.89 8.38 -5.71
CA LYS A 61 10.02 9.33 -5.61
C LYS A 61 10.05 10.03 -4.26
N GLN A 62 8.90 10.52 -3.78
CA GLN A 62 8.80 11.22 -2.50
C GLN A 62 9.13 10.29 -1.32
N LEU A 63 8.54 9.08 -1.27
CA LEU A 63 8.80 8.10 -0.21
C LEU A 63 10.26 7.66 -0.19
N LYS A 64 10.84 7.39 -1.36
CA LYS A 64 12.26 7.01 -1.48
C LYS A 64 13.19 8.13 -1.03
N ALA A 65 12.90 9.38 -1.36
CA ALA A 65 13.66 10.56 -0.91
C ALA A 65 13.63 10.73 0.62
N LYS A 66 12.57 10.23 1.28
CA LYS A 66 12.43 10.20 2.75
C LYS A 66 13.01 8.92 3.40
N GLY A 67 13.70 8.09 2.61
CA GLY A 67 14.33 6.86 3.10
C GLY A 67 13.34 5.78 3.49
N ILE A 68 12.20 5.70 2.80
CA ILE A 68 11.25 4.59 2.89
C ILE A 68 11.56 3.61 1.77
N ASN A 69 11.63 2.32 2.10
CA ASN A 69 11.87 1.26 1.13
C ASN A 69 10.62 1.03 0.28
N VAL A 70 10.61 1.62 -0.89
CA VAL A 70 9.63 1.40 -1.96
C VAL A 70 10.39 1.09 -3.26
N PRO A 71 9.77 0.42 -4.25
CA PRO A 71 10.45 0.11 -5.50
C PRO A 71 10.94 1.38 -6.19
N ALA A 72 12.18 1.38 -6.64
CA ALA A 72 12.73 2.49 -7.40
C ALA A 72 12.06 2.59 -8.77
N ILE A 73 11.68 3.80 -9.19
CA ILE A 73 11.29 4.08 -10.59
C ILE A 73 12.58 4.24 -11.41
N ILE A 74 12.72 3.41 -12.44
CA ILE A 74 13.94 3.34 -13.27
C ILE A 74 13.76 4.17 -14.53
N ALA A 75 12.64 4.03 -15.23
CA ALA A 75 12.32 4.77 -16.45
C ALA A 75 10.79 4.92 -16.59
N VAL A 76 10.37 5.94 -17.32
CA VAL A 76 8.95 6.22 -17.60
C VAL A 76 8.79 6.55 -19.07
N ASP A 77 7.75 5.98 -19.69
CA ASP A 77 7.22 6.36 -21.01
C ASP A 77 5.76 6.80 -20.82
N GLU A 78 5.56 8.11 -20.62
CA GLU A 78 4.25 8.69 -20.32
C GLU A 78 3.28 8.58 -21.50
N GLU A 79 3.79 8.54 -22.76
CA GLU A 79 2.95 8.44 -23.95
C GLU A 79 2.31 7.06 -24.07
N LYS A 80 3.03 6.02 -23.61
CA LYS A 80 2.62 4.62 -23.71
C LYS A 80 2.04 4.07 -22.41
N ASP A 81 1.92 4.90 -21.35
CA ASP A 81 1.44 4.51 -20.03
C ASP A 81 2.23 3.35 -19.39
N ILE A 82 3.56 3.32 -19.65
CA ILE A 82 4.49 2.28 -19.21
C ILE A 82 5.61 2.89 -18.37
N TYR A 83 6.00 2.20 -17.30
CA TYR A 83 7.19 2.54 -16.54
C TYR A 83 7.93 1.29 -16.08
N LEU A 84 9.26 1.42 -15.92
CA LEU A 84 10.13 0.39 -15.37
C LEU A 84 10.40 0.69 -13.89
N LEU A 85 10.35 -0.36 -13.08
CA LEU A 85 10.60 -0.27 -11.64
C LEU A 85 11.44 -1.45 -11.15
N GLU A 86 12.01 -1.30 -9.97
CA GLU A 86 12.79 -2.32 -9.29
C GLU A 86 11.98 -3.61 -9.09
N ASP A 87 12.57 -4.76 -9.43
CA ASP A 87 11.98 -6.08 -9.13
C ASP A 87 12.32 -6.47 -7.68
N LEU A 88 11.32 -6.57 -6.85
CA LEU A 88 11.44 -6.94 -5.44
C LEU A 88 11.30 -8.45 -5.20
N GLY A 89 11.26 -9.25 -6.26
CA GLY A 89 11.04 -10.70 -6.14
C GLY A 89 9.56 -11.07 -6.10
N ASN A 90 9.24 -12.17 -5.41
CA ASN A 90 7.88 -12.73 -5.40
C ASN A 90 7.29 -12.87 -3.99
N THR A 91 8.09 -12.74 -2.93
CA THR A 91 7.67 -13.06 -1.57
C THR A 91 6.99 -11.86 -0.93
N THR A 92 5.70 -11.96 -0.68
CA THR A 92 4.96 -11.01 0.14
C THR A 92 5.01 -11.39 1.62
N LEU A 93 4.70 -10.46 2.51
CA LEU A 93 4.48 -10.78 3.92
C LEU A 93 3.36 -11.82 4.07
N PHE A 94 2.32 -11.75 3.24
CA PHE A 94 1.24 -12.74 3.22
C PHE A 94 1.75 -14.16 2.91
N ASP A 95 2.64 -14.32 1.94
CA ASP A 95 3.24 -15.62 1.61
C ASP A 95 4.11 -16.13 2.77
N PHE A 96 4.89 -15.24 3.38
CA PHE A 96 5.76 -15.56 4.51
C PHE A 96 4.98 -16.10 5.71
N ILE A 97 3.89 -15.44 6.12
CA ILE A 97 3.13 -15.86 7.31
C ILE A 97 2.46 -17.22 7.14
N SER A 98 2.25 -17.68 5.91
CA SER A 98 1.63 -18.99 5.65
C SER A 98 2.48 -20.18 6.14
N SER A 99 3.77 -19.99 6.31
CA SER A 99 4.74 -21.04 6.70
C SER A 99 5.61 -20.68 7.91
N ALA A 100 5.53 -19.42 8.38
CA ALA A 100 6.34 -18.94 9.50
C ALA A 100 5.75 -19.32 10.86
N SER A 101 6.62 -19.45 11.85
CA SER A 101 6.23 -19.62 13.25
C SER A 101 5.67 -18.32 13.84
N GLU A 102 4.91 -18.40 14.93
CA GLU A 102 4.37 -17.22 15.64
C GLU A 102 5.46 -16.23 16.05
N ASN A 103 6.64 -16.71 16.44
CA ASN A 103 7.76 -15.84 16.82
C ASN A 103 8.34 -15.09 15.63
N GLU A 104 8.48 -15.74 14.48
CA GLU A 104 8.94 -15.12 13.23
C GLU A 104 7.92 -14.09 12.73
N ILE A 105 6.62 -14.41 12.82
CA ILE A 105 5.53 -13.49 12.50
C ILE A 105 5.61 -12.26 13.41
N LEU A 106 5.73 -12.44 14.71
CA LEU A 106 5.84 -11.34 15.68
C LEU A 106 7.08 -10.47 15.41
N ASP A 107 8.22 -11.07 15.07
CA ASP A 107 9.47 -10.34 14.78
C ASP A 107 9.32 -9.47 13.52
N ILE A 108 8.86 -10.04 12.41
CA ILE A 108 8.72 -9.29 11.15
C ILE A 108 7.66 -8.20 11.26
N TYR A 109 6.49 -8.47 11.86
CA TYR A 109 5.46 -7.46 12.10
C TYR A 109 5.95 -6.35 13.06
N SER A 110 6.77 -6.70 14.06
CA SER A 110 7.36 -5.70 14.97
C SER A 110 8.26 -4.71 14.22
N LYS A 111 9.01 -5.15 13.21
CA LYS A 111 9.81 -4.28 12.34
C LYS A 111 8.91 -3.37 11.48
N ILE A 112 7.83 -3.92 10.93
CA ILE A 112 6.87 -3.19 10.10
C ILE A 112 6.16 -2.11 10.92
N VAL A 113 5.58 -2.45 12.08
CA VAL A 113 4.85 -1.48 12.92
C VAL A 113 5.77 -0.42 13.53
N ARG A 114 7.07 -0.70 13.71
CA ARG A 114 8.07 0.32 14.08
C ARG A 114 8.38 1.27 12.92
N THR A 115 8.25 0.83 11.67
CA THR A 115 8.48 1.66 10.49
C THR A 115 7.28 2.54 10.15
N LEU A 116 6.07 2.10 10.46
CA LEU A 116 4.83 2.80 10.09
C LEU A 116 4.77 4.26 10.59
N PRO A 117 5.12 4.62 11.85
CA PRO A 117 5.15 6.02 12.28
C PRO A 117 6.16 6.89 11.48
N LYS A 118 7.26 6.30 11.02
CA LYS A 118 8.20 7.02 10.13
C LYS A 118 7.53 7.35 8.80
N ILE A 119 6.78 6.42 8.22
CA ILE A 119 6.03 6.65 6.97
C ILE A 119 4.97 7.74 7.20
N GLN A 120 4.11 7.56 8.20
CA GLN A 120 2.94 8.41 8.41
C GLN A 120 3.29 9.83 8.84
N ILE A 121 4.28 9.99 9.73
CA ILE A 121 4.58 11.25 10.38
C ILE A 121 5.81 11.92 9.76
N GLU A 122 6.95 11.21 9.71
CA GLU A 122 8.20 11.80 9.25
C GLU A 122 8.20 12.00 7.73
N ALA A 123 7.88 10.96 6.97
CA ALA A 123 7.77 11.07 5.51
C ALA A 123 6.57 11.92 5.11
N GLY A 124 5.50 11.94 5.91
CA GLY A 124 4.33 12.79 5.72
C GLY A 124 4.61 14.29 5.85
N LYS A 125 5.67 14.69 6.57
CA LYS A 125 6.06 16.11 6.67
C LYS A 125 6.50 16.65 5.32
N GLY A 126 5.72 17.61 4.77
CA GLY A 126 5.98 18.22 3.46
C GLY A 126 5.73 17.27 2.27
N PHE A 127 4.97 16.19 2.49
CA PHE A 127 4.55 15.32 1.39
C PHE A 127 3.56 16.06 0.48
N ASP A 128 3.82 16.02 -0.82
CA ASP A 128 2.96 16.66 -1.81
C ASP A 128 1.83 15.71 -2.24
N PHE A 129 0.61 16.06 -1.88
CA PHE A 129 -0.59 15.31 -2.25
C PHE A 129 -1.28 15.85 -3.53
N THR A 130 -0.59 16.71 -4.32
CA THR A 130 -1.18 17.29 -5.54
C THR A 130 -1.66 16.20 -6.49
N ASN A 131 -0.90 15.13 -6.64
CA ASN A 131 -1.20 13.98 -7.50
C ASN A 131 -1.99 12.86 -6.80
N ALA A 132 -2.43 13.04 -5.55
CA ALA A 132 -3.23 12.03 -4.86
C ALA A 132 -4.56 11.79 -5.58
N TYR A 133 -4.84 10.53 -5.88
CA TYR A 133 -5.98 10.10 -6.68
C TYR A 133 -6.75 8.95 -5.99
N PRO A 134 -8.08 8.92 -6.05
CA PRO A 134 -8.97 9.96 -6.64
C PRO A 134 -9.20 11.18 -5.73
N ARG A 135 -8.70 11.18 -4.49
CA ARG A 135 -8.88 12.25 -3.50
C ARG A 135 -7.59 12.53 -2.75
N LYS A 136 -7.41 13.80 -2.32
CA LYS A 136 -6.21 14.26 -1.60
C LYS A 136 -6.26 13.98 -0.09
N ALA A 137 -7.44 13.67 0.44
CA ALA A 137 -7.66 13.37 1.85
C ALA A 137 -8.68 12.24 2.01
N PHE A 138 -8.55 11.51 3.12
CA PHE A 138 -9.53 10.54 3.57
C PHE A 138 -10.60 11.29 4.38
N ASP A 139 -11.56 11.84 3.65
CA ASP A 139 -12.63 12.69 4.14
C ASP A 139 -13.97 11.94 4.27
N LEU A 140 -15.04 12.64 4.60
CA LEU A 140 -16.38 12.09 4.72
C LEU A 140 -16.77 11.24 3.51
N GLN A 141 -16.52 11.72 2.29
CA GLN A 141 -16.87 10.95 1.10
C GLN A 141 -16.05 9.65 0.99
N SER A 142 -14.80 9.65 1.40
CA SER A 142 -13.98 8.43 1.44
C SER A 142 -14.50 7.42 2.47
N LEU A 143 -14.92 7.89 3.64
CA LEU A 143 -15.57 7.06 4.66
C LEU A 143 -16.86 6.44 4.12
N GLN A 144 -17.72 7.25 3.50
CA GLN A 144 -18.98 6.78 2.90
C GLN A 144 -18.75 5.73 1.81
N TRP A 145 -17.69 5.86 1.00
CA TRP A 145 -17.34 4.83 0.03
C TRP A 145 -16.98 3.50 0.71
N ASP A 146 -16.17 3.54 1.77
CA ASP A 146 -15.76 2.33 2.48
C ASP A 146 -16.94 1.69 3.24
N LEU A 147 -17.81 2.49 3.87
CA LEU A 147 -19.03 2.02 4.55
C LEU A 147 -20.04 1.42 3.56
N ASN A 148 -20.25 2.09 2.41
CA ASN A 148 -21.06 1.55 1.33
C ASN A 148 -20.47 0.27 0.74
N TYR A 149 -19.14 0.19 0.61
CA TYR A 149 -18.49 -1.05 0.20
C TYR A 149 -18.77 -2.18 1.18
N PHE A 150 -18.65 -1.92 2.49
CA PHE A 150 -19.03 -2.88 3.53
C PHE A 150 -20.50 -3.30 3.42
N LYS A 151 -21.42 -2.35 3.28
CA LYS A 151 -22.87 -2.61 3.14
C LYS A 151 -23.19 -3.51 1.94
N TYR A 152 -22.68 -3.14 0.75
CA TYR A 152 -23.05 -3.82 -0.50
C TYR A 152 -22.24 -5.08 -0.78
N TYR A 153 -20.95 -5.10 -0.45
CA TYR A 153 -20.04 -6.19 -0.78
C TYR A 153 -19.77 -7.16 0.37
N PHE A 154 -20.25 -6.84 1.57
CA PHE A 154 -20.21 -7.77 2.70
C PHE A 154 -21.61 -8.10 3.21
N LEU A 155 -22.34 -7.14 3.79
CA LEU A 155 -23.63 -7.43 4.42
C LEU A 155 -24.63 -8.02 3.42
N LYS A 156 -24.82 -7.40 2.27
CA LYS A 156 -25.77 -7.88 1.25
C LYS A 156 -25.34 -9.17 0.58
N LEU A 157 -24.04 -9.34 0.29
CA LEU A 157 -23.56 -10.59 -0.33
C LEU A 157 -23.56 -11.78 0.65
N ALA A 158 -23.37 -11.53 1.94
CA ALA A 158 -23.43 -12.55 2.98
C ALA A 158 -24.87 -12.84 3.46
N ASP A 159 -25.87 -12.18 2.86
CA ASP A 159 -27.28 -12.26 3.23
C ASP A 159 -27.55 -11.98 4.73
N ILE A 160 -26.78 -11.04 5.29
CA ILE A 160 -26.94 -10.61 6.68
C ILE A 160 -28.08 -9.58 6.73
N PRO A 161 -29.19 -9.88 7.45
CA PRO A 161 -30.31 -8.95 7.53
C PRO A 161 -29.95 -7.71 8.37
N PHE A 162 -30.37 -6.53 7.93
CA PHE A 162 -30.24 -5.27 8.67
C PHE A 162 -31.39 -4.33 8.33
N ASN A 163 -31.67 -3.38 9.24
CA ASN A 163 -32.57 -2.27 8.97
C ASN A 163 -31.77 -1.15 8.30
N GLU A 164 -32.21 -0.70 7.13
CA GLU A 164 -31.50 0.34 6.35
C GLU A 164 -31.35 1.64 7.13
N GLN A 165 -32.42 2.10 7.81
CA GLN A 165 -32.36 3.38 8.55
C GLN A 165 -31.44 3.31 9.78
N GLU A 166 -31.47 2.18 10.50
CA GLU A 166 -30.59 1.98 11.67
C GLU A 166 -29.13 1.90 11.25
N LEU A 167 -28.83 1.17 10.16
CA LEU A 167 -27.46 1.07 9.64
C LEU A 167 -26.92 2.44 9.17
N GLU A 168 -27.75 3.25 8.50
CA GLU A 168 -27.34 4.60 8.08
C GLU A 168 -27.10 5.51 9.30
N ASN A 169 -27.93 5.40 10.35
CA ASN A 169 -27.72 6.12 11.59
C ASN A 169 -26.40 5.71 12.29
N ASP A 170 -26.09 4.40 12.31
CA ASP A 170 -24.84 3.89 12.85
C ASP A 170 -23.64 4.38 12.03
N PHE A 171 -23.77 4.44 10.70
CA PHE A 171 -22.74 4.99 9.82
C PHE A 171 -22.49 6.47 10.12
N GLU A 172 -23.53 7.28 10.27
CA GLU A 172 -23.42 8.70 10.62
C GLU A 172 -22.69 8.90 11.97
N VAL A 173 -23.02 8.10 12.98
CA VAL A 173 -22.34 8.13 14.28
C VAL A 173 -20.86 7.79 14.13
N LEU A 174 -20.53 6.76 13.36
CA LEU A 174 -19.14 6.33 13.11
C LEU A 174 -18.36 7.38 12.30
N GLU A 175 -18.98 7.96 11.26
CA GLU A 175 -18.39 9.03 10.45
C GLU A 175 -18.03 10.24 11.32
N ASN A 176 -18.96 10.72 12.12
CA ASN A 176 -18.74 11.83 13.04
C ASN A 176 -17.62 11.54 14.05
N TYR A 177 -17.56 10.32 14.58
CA TYR A 177 -16.49 9.91 15.50
C TYR A 177 -15.12 9.90 14.81
N LEU A 178 -15.01 9.29 13.62
CA LEU A 178 -13.74 9.16 12.90
C LEU A 178 -13.21 10.48 12.34
N LEU A 179 -14.11 11.40 11.92
CA LEU A 179 -13.72 12.71 11.41
C LEU A 179 -13.24 13.68 12.48
N ASN A 180 -13.48 13.39 13.76
CA ASN A 180 -12.98 14.21 14.87
C ASN A 180 -11.49 13.97 15.21
N CYS A 181 -10.83 12.99 14.58
CA CYS A 181 -9.40 12.79 14.80
C CYS A 181 -8.54 13.66 13.88
N ASN A 182 -7.28 13.89 14.28
CA ASN A 182 -6.32 14.60 13.43
C ASN A 182 -6.00 13.76 12.18
N CYS A 183 -6.26 14.33 11.01
CA CYS A 183 -6.08 13.72 9.70
C CYS A 183 -4.94 14.37 8.88
N ASP A 184 -4.02 15.12 9.49
CA ASP A 184 -2.91 15.82 8.80
C ASP A 184 -1.66 14.93 8.59
N PHE A 185 -1.84 13.62 8.59
CA PHE A 185 -0.75 12.66 8.41
C PHE A 185 -0.81 12.03 7.00
N LEU A 186 0.29 11.38 6.62
CA LEU A 186 0.27 10.52 5.45
C LEU A 186 -0.44 9.21 5.82
N LEU A 187 -1.64 9.02 5.29
CA LEU A 187 -2.36 7.76 5.30
C LEU A 187 -1.91 6.98 4.06
N TYR A 188 -1.26 5.83 4.30
CA TYR A 188 -0.74 4.98 3.23
C TYR A 188 -1.88 4.35 2.41
N ARG A 189 -2.97 4.02 3.10
CA ARG A 189 -4.08 3.20 2.61
C ARG A 189 -3.61 1.80 2.21
N ASP A 190 -4.50 0.86 2.16
CA ASP A 190 -4.21 -0.53 1.74
C ASP A 190 -2.91 -1.13 2.36
N PHE A 191 -2.57 -0.70 3.60
CA PHE A 191 -1.41 -1.16 4.36
C PHE A 191 -1.66 -2.56 4.92
N GLN A 192 -1.52 -3.57 4.06
CA GLN A 192 -1.90 -4.97 4.30
C GLN A 192 -0.74 -5.90 4.00
N SER A 193 -0.81 -7.15 4.50
CA SER A 193 0.25 -8.15 4.34
C SER A 193 0.62 -8.44 2.88
N ARG A 194 -0.33 -8.40 1.97
CA ARG A 194 -0.08 -8.61 0.52
C ARG A 194 0.65 -7.44 -0.16
N ASN A 195 0.63 -6.27 0.46
CA ASN A 195 1.25 -5.04 -0.07
C ASN A 195 2.60 -4.72 0.60
N ILE A 196 3.16 -5.70 1.31
CA ILE A 196 4.48 -5.63 1.92
C ILE A 196 5.32 -6.76 1.34
N MET A 197 6.42 -6.40 0.65
CA MET A 197 7.35 -7.36 0.05
C MET A 197 8.51 -7.64 0.99
N LEU A 198 8.96 -8.87 1.01
CA LEU A 198 10.15 -9.33 1.71
C LEU A 198 11.19 -9.70 0.65
N LYS A 199 12.10 -8.78 0.39
CA LYS A 199 13.23 -8.98 -0.51
C LYS A 199 14.35 -9.69 0.25
N ASP A 200 15.41 -10.05 -0.40
CA ASP A 200 16.59 -10.76 0.10
C ASP A 200 16.87 -10.54 1.60
N ASN A 201 17.06 -11.63 2.37
CA ASN A 201 17.23 -11.59 3.84
C ASN A 201 16.10 -10.87 4.61
N TYR A 202 14.87 -10.91 4.08
CA TYR A 202 13.69 -10.28 4.67
C TYR A 202 13.78 -8.76 4.81
N GLU A 203 14.46 -8.09 3.88
CA GLU A 203 14.39 -6.64 3.77
C GLU A 203 12.95 -6.23 3.38
N ILE A 204 12.35 -5.34 4.17
CA ILE A 204 10.95 -4.94 4.05
C ILE A 204 10.82 -3.82 3.03
N PHE A 205 9.98 -4.02 2.02
CA PHE A 205 9.56 -3.01 1.05
C PHE A 205 8.06 -2.84 1.05
N PHE A 206 7.60 -1.63 0.79
CA PHE A 206 6.18 -1.27 0.74
C PHE A 206 5.77 -0.98 -0.69
N ILE A 207 4.65 -1.56 -1.13
CA ILE A 207 4.08 -1.42 -2.47
C ILE A 207 2.61 -1.00 -2.40
N ASP A 208 2.01 -0.65 -3.54
CA ASP A 208 0.57 -0.30 -3.63
C ASP A 208 0.19 1.00 -2.90
N PHE A 209 1.11 1.98 -2.87
CA PHE A 209 0.96 3.27 -2.18
C PHE A 209 0.33 4.38 -3.01
N GLN A 210 -0.08 4.14 -4.24
CA GLN A 210 -0.69 5.17 -5.11
C GLN A 210 -2.02 5.69 -4.57
N GLY A 211 -2.68 4.95 -3.69
CA GLY A 211 -3.86 5.37 -2.97
C GLY A 211 -3.60 6.28 -1.77
N ALA A 212 -2.32 6.57 -1.46
CA ALA A 212 -1.96 7.39 -0.30
C ALA A 212 -2.51 8.81 -0.40
N ARG A 213 -2.88 9.36 0.75
CA ARG A 213 -3.51 10.68 0.88
C ARG A 213 -3.34 11.21 2.31
N LYS A 214 -3.86 12.41 2.61
CA LYS A 214 -3.97 12.85 4.00
C LYS A 214 -5.00 12.00 4.74
N GLY A 215 -4.71 11.64 5.99
CA GLY A 215 -5.65 10.90 6.82
C GLY A 215 -5.16 10.61 8.23
N ALA A 216 -5.96 9.88 8.98
CA ALA A 216 -5.70 9.55 10.37
C ALA A 216 -4.66 8.43 10.52
N LEU A 217 -3.82 8.52 11.55
CA LEU A 217 -2.79 7.50 11.86
C LEU A 217 -3.38 6.11 12.14
N GLN A 218 -4.59 6.07 12.68
CA GLN A 218 -5.25 4.85 13.13
C GLN A 218 -5.61 3.91 11.97
N TYR A 219 -5.83 4.45 10.78
CA TYR A 219 -6.30 3.67 9.64
C TYR A 219 -5.32 2.56 9.23
N ASP A 220 -4.07 2.92 8.97
CA ASP A 220 -3.07 1.96 8.47
C ASP A 220 -2.71 0.89 9.48
N ILE A 221 -2.59 1.25 10.76
CA ILE A 221 -2.31 0.25 11.80
C ILE A 221 -3.50 -0.69 11.99
N ALA A 222 -4.72 -0.20 11.91
CA ALA A 222 -5.91 -1.04 11.94
C ALA A 222 -5.96 -1.96 10.71
N SER A 223 -5.70 -1.43 9.50
CA SER A 223 -5.65 -2.21 8.27
C SER A 223 -4.66 -3.36 8.34
N LEU A 224 -3.47 -3.13 8.89
CA LEU A 224 -2.43 -4.15 9.05
C LEU A 224 -2.80 -5.21 10.10
N LEU A 225 -3.25 -4.77 11.29
CA LEU A 225 -3.49 -5.67 12.41
C LEU A 225 -4.78 -6.48 12.28
N TYR A 226 -5.76 -5.96 11.55
CA TYR A 226 -7.05 -6.61 11.29
C TYR A 226 -7.18 -7.14 9.87
N ASP A 227 -6.06 -7.28 9.13
CA ASP A 227 -6.03 -8.00 7.85
C ASP A 227 -6.54 -9.43 8.06
N ALA A 228 -7.75 -9.70 7.52
CA ALA A 228 -8.44 -10.97 7.71
C ALA A 228 -7.61 -12.16 7.19
N LYS A 229 -6.80 -11.94 6.14
CA LYS A 229 -5.94 -12.99 5.57
C LYS A 229 -4.71 -13.29 6.42
N ALA A 230 -4.22 -12.31 7.16
CA ALA A 230 -3.11 -12.49 8.09
C ALA A 230 -3.52 -13.26 9.35
N ASN A 231 -4.78 -13.19 9.73
CA ASN A 231 -5.40 -13.91 10.85
C ASN A 231 -4.57 -13.84 12.16
N LEU A 232 -4.05 -12.65 12.50
CA LEU A 232 -3.26 -12.45 13.72
C LEU A 232 -4.12 -12.70 14.97
N SER A 233 -3.55 -13.38 15.97
CA SER A 233 -4.24 -13.60 17.24
C SER A 233 -4.49 -12.26 17.97
N PRO A 234 -5.54 -12.16 18.82
CA PRO A 234 -5.77 -10.96 19.63
C PRO A 234 -4.54 -10.54 20.42
N GLN A 235 -3.85 -11.49 21.03
CA GLN A 235 -2.65 -11.24 21.84
C GLN A 235 -1.50 -10.66 20.99
N THR A 236 -1.32 -11.15 19.77
CA THR A 236 -0.32 -10.63 18.83
C THR A 236 -0.67 -9.21 18.40
N ARG A 237 -1.94 -8.94 18.10
CA ARG A 237 -2.43 -7.59 17.74
C ARG A 237 -2.18 -6.58 18.86
N GLU A 238 -2.49 -6.92 20.11
CA GLU A 238 -2.25 -6.04 21.26
C GLU A 238 -0.77 -5.73 21.45
N LYS A 239 0.11 -6.74 21.36
CA LYS A 239 1.57 -6.52 21.45
C LYS A 239 2.07 -5.60 20.35
N LEU A 240 1.65 -5.81 19.11
CA LEU A 240 2.06 -5.00 17.96
C LEU A 240 1.53 -3.57 18.05
N LEU A 241 0.29 -3.38 18.53
CA LEU A 241 -0.28 -2.06 18.76
C LEU A 241 0.50 -1.31 19.85
N ALA A 242 0.89 -1.97 20.93
CA ALA A 242 1.72 -1.37 21.96
C ALA A 242 3.08 -0.91 21.42
N ILE A 243 3.73 -1.72 20.57
CA ILE A 243 4.99 -1.38 19.90
C ILE A 243 4.81 -0.16 18.97
N TYR A 244 3.72 -0.12 18.20
CA TYR A 244 3.40 1.03 17.36
C TYR A 244 3.22 2.31 18.17
N ILE A 245 2.42 2.27 19.24
CA ILE A 245 2.16 3.41 20.11
C ILE A 245 3.46 3.93 20.76
N GLU A 246 4.30 3.03 21.29
CA GLU A 246 5.61 3.39 21.84
C GLU A 246 6.50 4.09 20.80
N LYS A 247 6.55 3.55 19.60
CA LYS A 247 7.36 4.13 18.51
C LYS A 247 6.81 5.48 18.06
N LYS A 248 5.47 5.62 17.97
CA LYS A 248 4.79 6.86 17.59
C LYS A 248 5.13 8.02 18.52
N LYS A 249 5.25 7.77 19.84
CA LYS A 249 5.64 8.77 20.85
C LYS A 249 6.97 9.47 20.57
N LYS A 250 7.85 8.87 19.76
CA LYS A 250 9.12 9.49 19.37
C LYS A 250 8.98 10.56 18.27
N TYR A 251 7.83 10.66 17.64
CA TYR A 251 7.56 11.57 16.52
C TYR A 251 6.56 12.66 16.85
N ILE A 252 5.64 12.41 17.74
CA ILE A 252 4.62 13.35 18.22
C ILE A 252 4.33 13.13 19.70
N ASP A 253 4.13 14.23 20.44
CA ASP A 253 3.61 14.17 21.80
C ASP A 253 2.16 13.66 21.76
N ILE A 254 1.88 12.67 22.59
CA ILE A 254 0.54 12.13 22.79
C ILE A 254 0.02 12.78 24.08
N ASN A 255 -0.72 13.85 23.92
CA ASN A 255 -1.56 14.39 24.99
C ASN A 255 -2.94 13.76 24.89
#